data_8cc1a92a2ce4bd04a7501e6ba51500b1
#
_entry.id   8cc1a92a2ce4bd04a7501e6ba51500b1
#
_cell.length_a   1.000
_cell.length_b   1.000
_cell.length_c   1.000
_cell.angle_alpha   90.00
_cell.angle_beta   90.00
_cell.angle_gamma   90.00
#
_symmetry.space_group_name_H-M   'P 1'
#
loop_
_entity.id
_entity.type
_entity.pdbx_description
1 polymer ?
#
loop_
_entity_poly.entity_id
_entity_poly.type
_entity_poly.pdbx_seq_one_letter_code
_entity_poly.pdbx_strand_id
1 'polypeptide(L)'
;MNKSSFFIAGQHAVIEALRNPDRKVLRVFLTEDAKKNIHRKNPRKNVLEDVKVYFKSKKELDKYTSKEQLMHGGYVAEVEHLDQPDLKEYIKEKKNCTFVRLDEVTDPRNIGSLIRSAASFQIDGLIIKERHFPKDSKLMYKSASGCMEHLNIFQVSNINSTLKNLRERNFWVYGFDARGDKDFTEVKWEGKNVLLFGSEGFGMREHTGKYADFFVKIDMSKDIESLNISNSAAIVFHHLSYLKKKSWLFNK
;
A
#
# COMPACT_ATOMS: atom_id res chain seq x y z
N MET A 1 23.28 -0.87 13.04
CA MET A 1 22.94 -2.16 12.41
C MET A 1 22.83 -1.93 10.92
N ASN A 2 23.53 -2.69 10.08
CA ASN A 2 23.31 -2.63 8.63
C ASN A 2 21.90 -3.14 8.34
N LYS A 3 21.02 -2.27 7.81
CA LYS A 3 19.70 -2.69 7.33
C LYS A 3 19.89 -3.65 6.14
N SER A 4 19.08 -4.70 6.07
CA SER A 4 19.10 -5.61 4.92
C SER A 4 18.67 -4.85 3.65
N SER A 5 19.41 -5.02 2.55
CA SER A 5 19.04 -4.47 1.25
C SER A 5 18.28 -5.51 0.42
N PHE A 6 17.48 -5.03 -0.52
CA PHE A 6 16.75 -5.84 -1.48
C PHE A 6 16.61 -5.11 -2.82
N PHE A 7 16.17 -5.83 -3.86
CA PHE A 7 16.03 -5.26 -5.19
C PHE A 7 14.57 -4.93 -5.49
N ILE A 8 14.35 -3.72 -6.02
CA ILE A 8 13.09 -3.30 -6.64
C ILE A 8 13.28 -3.17 -8.14
N ALA A 9 12.21 -3.34 -8.92
CA ALA A 9 12.26 -3.29 -10.37
C ALA A 9 11.03 -2.59 -10.97
N GLY A 10 11.26 -1.92 -12.10
CA GLY A 10 10.25 -1.16 -12.83
C GLY A 10 10.41 0.35 -12.71
N GLN A 11 10.07 1.06 -13.78
CA GLN A 11 10.33 2.48 -13.91
C GLN A 11 9.79 3.31 -12.73
N HIS A 12 8.50 3.18 -12.41
CA HIS A 12 7.87 3.99 -11.37
C HIS A 12 8.42 3.66 -9.98
N ALA A 13 8.59 2.37 -9.66
CA ALA A 13 9.14 1.96 -8.36
C ALA A 13 10.54 2.56 -8.13
N VAL A 14 11.43 2.47 -9.14
CA VAL A 14 12.80 2.99 -9.04
C VAL A 14 12.84 4.51 -9.00
N ILE A 15 12.03 5.19 -9.84
CA ILE A 15 12.03 6.66 -9.88
C ILE A 15 11.46 7.26 -8.58
N GLU A 16 10.37 6.72 -8.05
CA GLU A 16 9.81 7.22 -6.79
C GLU A 16 10.74 6.94 -5.60
N ALA A 17 11.41 5.78 -5.57
CA ALA A 17 12.44 5.51 -4.57
C ALA A 17 13.61 6.52 -4.62
N LEU A 18 14.04 6.93 -5.83
CA LEU A 18 15.07 7.95 -6.02
C LEU A 18 14.60 9.37 -5.63
N ARG A 19 13.30 9.63 -5.66
CA ARG A 19 12.71 10.92 -5.28
C ARG A 19 12.46 11.06 -3.79
N ASN A 20 12.29 9.93 -3.10
CA ASN A 20 12.00 9.91 -1.68
C ASN A 20 13.30 10.15 -0.88
N PRO A 21 13.44 11.27 -0.16
CA PRO A 21 14.63 11.59 0.62
C PRO A 21 14.88 10.59 1.78
N ASP A 22 13.82 9.92 2.25
CA ASP A 22 13.89 8.95 3.35
C ASP A 22 14.29 7.54 2.86
N ARG A 23 14.30 7.32 1.52
CA ARG A 23 14.69 6.04 0.93
C ARG A 23 16.18 5.99 0.64
N LYS A 24 16.90 5.13 1.31
CA LYS A 24 18.29 4.87 0.98
C LYS A 24 18.39 3.95 -0.23
N VAL A 25 18.80 4.53 -1.35
CA VAL A 25 19.11 3.83 -2.60
C VAL A 25 20.61 3.58 -2.65
N LEU A 26 21.02 2.32 -2.64
CA LEU A 26 22.47 1.96 -2.61
C LEU A 26 23.09 2.03 -4.00
N ARG A 27 22.39 1.53 -5.00
CA ARG A 27 22.82 1.55 -6.41
C ARG A 27 21.64 1.32 -7.35
N VAL A 28 21.79 1.83 -8.55
CA VAL A 28 20.80 1.71 -9.63
C VAL A 28 21.42 1.05 -10.85
N PHE A 29 20.70 0.16 -11.47
CA PHE A 29 21.05 -0.52 -12.70
C PHE A 29 20.08 -0.13 -13.80
N LEU A 30 20.56 0.45 -14.87
CA LEU A 30 19.75 0.99 -15.97
C LEU A 30 20.24 0.46 -17.32
N THR A 31 19.30 0.32 -18.25
CA THR A 31 19.66 0.29 -19.67
C THR A 31 19.92 1.72 -20.17
N GLU A 32 20.62 1.88 -21.28
CA GLU A 32 20.87 3.20 -21.90
C GLU A 32 19.56 3.93 -22.25
N ASP A 33 18.55 3.18 -22.73
CA ASP A 33 17.23 3.75 -23.04
C ASP A 33 16.51 4.25 -21.77
N ALA A 34 16.63 3.50 -20.67
CA ALA A 34 16.05 3.89 -19.39
C ALA A 34 16.67 5.19 -18.87
N LYS A 35 18.01 5.35 -18.99
CA LYS A 35 18.71 6.59 -18.64
C LYS A 35 18.17 7.80 -19.41
N LYS A 36 18.11 7.67 -20.75
CA LYS A 36 17.56 8.74 -21.60
C LYS A 36 16.13 9.14 -21.20
N ASN A 37 15.29 8.15 -20.86
CA ASN A 37 13.91 8.38 -20.43
C ASN A 37 13.82 9.09 -19.07
N ILE A 38 14.70 8.80 -18.12
CA ILE A 38 14.75 9.49 -16.82
C ILE A 38 15.01 10.98 -17.03
N HIS A 39 16.04 11.34 -17.80
CA HIS A 39 16.35 12.73 -18.07
C HIS A 39 15.22 13.48 -18.79
N ARG A 40 14.57 12.83 -19.77
CA ARG A 40 13.44 13.43 -20.50
C ARG A 40 12.23 13.71 -19.59
N LYS A 41 11.93 12.83 -18.64
CA LYS A 41 10.78 12.97 -17.72
C LYS A 41 11.07 13.85 -16.50
N ASN A 42 12.33 14.10 -16.18
CA ASN A 42 12.75 14.88 -15.01
C ASN A 42 13.80 15.95 -15.40
N PRO A 43 13.45 16.90 -16.29
CA PRO A 43 14.44 17.85 -16.83
C PRO A 43 14.98 18.82 -15.78
N ARG A 44 14.26 19.03 -14.66
CA ARG A 44 14.62 20.02 -13.64
C ARG A 44 15.37 19.44 -12.43
N LYS A 45 15.41 18.13 -12.26
CA LYS A 45 16.08 17.46 -11.13
C LYS A 45 16.80 16.22 -11.62
N ASN A 46 18.10 16.18 -11.42
CA ASN A 46 18.88 14.96 -11.68
C ASN A 46 18.71 13.97 -10.51
N VAL A 47 17.71 13.11 -10.63
CA VAL A 47 17.43 12.10 -9.57
C VAL A 47 18.52 11.01 -9.45
N LEU A 48 19.55 11.05 -10.28
CA LEU A 48 20.68 10.11 -10.29
C LEU A 48 21.97 10.71 -9.71
N GLU A 49 21.94 11.96 -9.24
CA GLU A 49 23.15 12.71 -8.88
C GLU A 49 23.91 12.07 -7.71
N ASP A 50 23.19 11.62 -6.70
CA ASP A 50 23.76 11.11 -5.43
C ASP A 50 23.77 9.58 -5.33
N VAL A 51 23.56 8.86 -6.44
CA VAL A 51 23.47 7.41 -6.44
C VAL A 51 24.45 6.74 -7.42
N LYS A 52 25.01 5.59 -7.04
CA LYS A 52 25.85 4.80 -7.92
C LYS A 52 25.01 4.16 -9.04
N VAL A 53 25.27 4.56 -10.30
CA VAL A 53 24.58 4.06 -11.48
C VAL A 53 25.47 3.10 -12.27
N TYR A 54 24.92 1.94 -12.62
CA TYR A 54 25.56 0.93 -13.45
C TYR A 54 24.73 0.69 -14.72
N PHE A 55 25.37 0.75 -15.88
CA PHE A 55 24.72 0.44 -17.14
C PHE A 55 24.79 -1.05 -17.43
N LYS A 56 23.66 -1.63 -17.79
CA LYS A 56 23.47 -3.06 -18.02
C LYS A 56 22.56 -3.30 -19.23
N SER A 57 22.81 -4.38 -19.94
CA SER A 57 21.87 -4.89 -20.95
C SER A 57 20.59 -5.44 -20.28
N LYS A 58 19.50 -5.53 -21.05
CA LYS A 58 18.23 -6.15 -20.54
C LYS A 58 18.48 -7.55 -19.99
N LYS A 59 19.25 -8.38 -20.70
CA LYS A 59 19.59 -9.75 -20.29
C LYS A 59 20.37 -9.82 -18.97
N GLU A 60 21.23 -8.85 -18.68
CA GLU A 60 21.90 -8.77 -17.39
C GLU A 60 20.96 -8.33 -16.27
N LEU A 61 19.99 -7.44 -16.56
CA LEU A 61 18.96 -7.03 -15.60
C LEU A 61 17.98 -8.15 -15.28
N ASP A 62 17.67 -9.04 -16.21
CA ASP A 62 16.81 -10.20 -15.97
C ASP A 62 17.28 -11.06 -14.80
N LYS A 63 18.61 -11.11 -14.54
CA LYS A 63 19.18 -11.86 -13.39
C LYS A 63 18.62 -11.40 -12.03
N TYR A 64 18.21 -10.11 -11.93
CA TYR A 64 17.62 -9.56 -10.71
C TYR A 64 16.13 -9.83 -10.57
N THR A 65 15.45 -10.25 -11.65
CA THR A 65 13.99 -10.38 -11.72
C THR A 65 13.51 -11.76 -12.14
N SER A 66 14.41 -12.67 -12.53
CA SER A 66 14.11 -13.99 -13.10
C SER A 66 13.25 -14.88 -12.19
N LYS A 67 13.49 -14.84 -10.86
CA LYS A 67 12.72 -15.65 -9.91
C LYS A 67 11.22 -15.31 -9.87
N GLU A 68 10.87 -14.06 -10.11
CA GLU A 68 9.50 -13.58 -10.10
C GLU A 68 8.94 -13.37 -11.53
N GLN A 69 9.70 -13.73 -12.57
CA GLN A 69 9.38 -13.52 -13.98
C GLN A 69 8.89 -12.10 -14.28
N LEU A 70 9.56 -11.11 -13.67
CA LEU A 70 9.10 -9.74 -13.65
C LEU A 70 9.77 -8.91 -14.74
N MET A 71 8.97 -8.24 -15.58
CA MET A 71 9.49 -7.29 -16.56
C MET A 71 9.98 -6.01 -15.87
N HIS A 72 11.29 -5.80 -15.84
CA HIS A 72 11.94 -4.64 -15.19
C HIS A 72 11.88 -3.35 -16.04
N GLY A 73 11.61 -3.44 -17.34
CA GLY A 73 11.52 -2.26 -18.22
C GLY A 73 12.80 -1.44 -18.35
N GLY A 74 13.96 -2.03 -18.01
CA GLY A 74 15.25 -1.36 -18.01
C GLY A 74 15.63 -0.69 -16.67
N TYR A 75 14.86 -0.89 -15.60
CA TYR A 75 15.05 -0.24 -14.29
C TYR A 75 15.12 -1.27 -13.17
N VAL A 76 16.22 -1.30 -12.44
CA VAL A 76 16.40 -2.07 -11.21
C VAL A 76 17.16 -1.19 -10.22
N ALA A 77 16.79 -1.23 -8.95
CA ALA A 77 17.55 -0.57 -7.88
C ALA A 77 17.71 -1.49 -6.67
N GLU A 78 18.83 -1.37 -6.00
CA GLU A 78 19.06 -1.96 -4.68
C GLU A 78 18.80 -0.89 -3.63
N VAL A 79 17.90 -1.18 -2.70
CA VAL A 79 17.43 -0.24 -1.67
C VAL A 79 17.42 -0.89 -0.29
N GLU A 80 17.52 -0.07 0.75
CA GLU A 80 17.19 -0.49 2.12
C GLU A 80 15.69 -0.30 2.39
N HIS A 81 15.14 -0.98 3.41
CA HIS A 81 13.76 -0.75 3.83
C HIS A 81 13.58 0.68 4.37
N LEU A 82 12.42 1.26 4.11
CA LEU A 82 12.00 2.50 4.76
C LEU A 82 11.83 2.28 6.25
N ASP A 83 12.19 3.28 7.03
CA ASP A 83 11.81 3.34 8.44
C ASP A 83 10.29 3.46 8.55
N GLN A 84 9.70 2.59 9.35
CA GLN A 84 8.25 2.58 9.51
C GLN A 84 7.88 3.43 10.74
N PRO A 85 6.87 4.28 10.63
CA PRO A 85 6.42 5.07 11.76
C PRO A 85 5.81 4.18 12.86
N ASP A 86 5.95 4.58 14.11
CA ASP A 86 5.21 3.96 15.22
C ASP A 86 3.72 4.32 15.13
N LEU A 87 2.86 3.32 15.19
CA LEU A 87 1.42 3.52 15.06
C LEU A 87 0.84 4.38 16.19
N LYS A 88 1.32 4.18 17.44
CA LYS A 88 0.80 4.90 18.61
C LYS A 88 1.16 6.37 18.56
N GLU A 89 2.39 6.69 18.16
CA GLU A 89 2.82 8.08 17.98
C GLU A 89 2.08 8.73 16.80
N TYR A 90 1.92 8.02 15.68
CA TYR A 90 1.21 8.54 14.51
C TYR A 90 -0.22 8.98 14.82
N ILE A 91 -0.96 8.21 15.64
CA ILE A 91 -2.38 8.49 15.93
C ILE A 91 -2.59 9.50 17.06
N LYS A 92 -1.54 9.87 17.81
CA LYS A 92 -1.62 10.65 19.05
C LYS A 92 -2.36 11.98 18.88
N GLU A 93 -2.07 12.69 17.81
CA GLU A 93 -2.64 14.03 17.54
C GLU A 93 -3.66 14.04 16.41
N LYS A 94 -3.95 12.88 15.81
CA LYS A 94 -4.89 12.78 14.69
C LYS A 94 -6.33 12.83 15.19
N LYS A 95 -7.12 13.77 14.68
CA LYS A 95 -8.57 13.82 14.88
C LYS A 95 -9.30 12.87 13.93
N ASN A 96 -8.81 12.81 12.69
CA ASN A 96 -9.36 11.95 11.63
C ASN A 96 -8.22 11.16 11.00
N CYS A 97 -8.37 9.87 10.86
CA CYS A 97 -7.48 9.02 10.07
C CYS A 97 -8.16 7.71 9.70
N THR A 98 -7.70 7.12 8.61
CA THR A 98 -8.24 5.87 8.09
C THR A 98 -7.12 4.91 7.81
N PHE A 99 -7.15 3.75 8.47
CA PHE A 99 -6.21 2.66 8.23
C PHE A 99 -6.89 1.50 7.51
N VAL A 100 -6.08 0.73 6.82
CA VAL A 100 -6.50 -0.52 6.19
C VAL A 100 -5.81 -1.69 6.86
N ARG A 101 -6.52 -2.78 7.07
CA ARG A 101 -5.98 -4.07 7.48
C ARG A 101 -6.43 -5.15 6.51
N LEU A 102 -5.48 -5.90 6.00
CA LEU A 102 -5.72 -7.06 5.13
C LEU A 102 -5.63 -8.33 5.98
N ASP A 103 -6.71 -9.11 6.03
CA ASP A 103 -6.73 -10.39 6.73
C ASP A 103 -6.46 -11.54 5.76
N GLU A 104 -5.31 -12.21 5.94
CA GLU A 104 -4.86 -13.36 5.12
C GLU A 104 -4.73 -13.07 3.60
N VAL A 105 -4.46 -11.84 3.24
CA VAL A 105 -4.12 -11.50 1.86
C VAL A 105 -2.62 -11.66 1.66
N THR A 106 -2.23 -12.62 0.84
CA THR A 106 -0.82 -13.00 0.63
C THR A 106 -0.31 -12.72 -0.78
N ASP A 107 -1.19 -12.53 -1.77
CA ASP A 107 -0.76 -12.22 -3.13
C ASP A 107 -0.11 -10.82 -3.20
N PRO A 108 1.19 -10.75 -3.55
CA PRO A 108 1.91 -9.48 -3.66
C PRO A 108 1.31 -8.51 -4.68
N ARG A 109 0.61 -9.02 -5.73
CA ARG A 109 -0.03 -8.18 -6.74
C ARG A 109 -1.22 -7.43 -6.15
N ASN A 110 -2.07 -8.14 -5.40
CA ASN A 110 -3.22 -7.55 -4.73
C ASN A 110 -2.78 -6.54 -3.68
N ILE A 111 -1.78 -6.88 -2.86
CA ILE A 111 -1.21 -5.97 -1.86
C ILE A 111 -0.65 -4.72 -2.53
N GLY A 112 0.15 -4.87 -3.59
CA GLY A 112 0.74 -3.74 -4.32
C GLY A 112 -0.30 -2.84 -4.96
N SER A 113 -1.34 -3.41 -5.59
CA SER A 113 -2.45 -2.67 -6.20
C SER A 113 -3.26 -1.91 -5.15
N LEU A 114 -3.50 -2.53 -3.99
CA LEU A 114 -4.17 -1.88 -2.86
C LEU A 114 -3.35 -0.71 -2.30
N ILE A 115 -2.04 -0.89 -2.11
CA ILE A 115 -1.12 0.18 -1.69
C ILE A 115 -1.18 1.36 -2.66
N ARG A 116 -1.20 1.09 -3.97
CA ARG A 116 -1.34 2.12 -4.99
C ARG A 116 -2.65 2.90 -4.84
N SER A 117 -3.76 2.22 -4.66
CA SER A 117 -5.07 2.84 -4.45
C SER A 117 -5.12 3.62 -3.13
N ALA A 118 -4.59 3.05 -2.05
CA ALA A 118 -4.55 3.68 -0.73
C ALA A 118 -3.78 5.02 -0.77
N ALA A 119 -2.59 5.03 -1.36
CA ALA A 119 -1.80 6.25 -1.53
C ALA A 119 -2.52 7.27 -2.44
N SER A 120 -3.12 6.81 -3.54
CA SER A 120 -3.85 7.67 -4.48
C SER A 120 -5.05 8.37 -3.86
N PHE A 121 -5.72 7.74 -2.90
CA PHE A 121 -6.91 8.26 -2.22
C PHE A 121 -6.65 8.74 -0.80
N GLN A 122 -5.37 8.97 -0.45
CA GLN A 122 -4.96 9.56 0.84
C GLN A 122 -5.48 8.76 2.06
N ILE A 123 -5.39 7.45 2.00
CA ILE A 123 -5.51 6.58 3.16
C ILE A 123 -4.25 6.75 4.02
N ASP A 124 -4.39 6.84 5.33
CA ASP A 124 -3.29 7.17 6.25
C ASP A 124 -2.24 6.06 6.37
N GLY A 125 -2.64 4.80 6.17
CA GLY A 125 -1.68 3.70 6.15
C GLY A 125 -2.29 2.30 6.18
N LEU A 126 -1.41 1.32 6.04
CA LEU A 126 -1.73 -0.10 6.07
C LEU A 126 -1.17 -0.70 7.37
N ILE A 127 -2.02 -1.38 8.15
CA ILE A 127 -1.62 -2.14 9.35
C ILE A 127 -1.35 -3.59 8.94
N ILE A 128 -0.14 -4.06 9.17
CA ILE A 128 0.30 -5.40 8.78
C ILE A 128 0.88 -6.17 9.95
N LYS A 129 0.80 -7.50 9.88
CA LYS A 129 1.58 -8.38 10.74
C LYS A 129 2.94 -8.61 10.11
N GLU A 130 4.01 -8.30 10.83
CA GLU A 130 5.39 -8.32 10.32
C GLU A 130 5.75 -9.61 9.56
N ARG A 131 5.40 -10.78 10.12
CA ARG A 131 5.80 -12.08 9.58
C ARG A 131 5.13 -12.47 8.25
N HIS A 132 4.02 -11.84 7.87
CA HIS A 132 3.22 -12.24 6.71
C HIS A 132 3.24 -11.22 5.58
N PHE A 133 3.96 -10.12 5.75
CA PHE A 133 4.07 -9.10 4.73
C PHE A 133 5.25 -9.37 3.79
N PRO A 134 5.04 -9.43 2.46
CA PRO A 134 6.10 -9.75 1.50
C PRO A 134 7.01 -8.55 1.23
N LYS A 135 7.68 -8.06 2.28
CA LYS A 135 8.43 -6.80 2.30
C LYS A 135 9.50 -6.65 1.22
N ASP A 136 10.05 -7.78 0.72
CA ASP A 136 11.09 -7.81 -0.30
C ASP A 136 10.56 -8.15 -1.70
N SER A 137 9.25 -8.32 -1.87
CA SER A 137 8.66 -8.73 -3.14
C SER A 137 8.74 -7.62 -4.19
N LYS A 138 9.55 -7.84 -5.22
CA LYS A 138 9.63 -6.97 -6.40
C LYS A 138 8.28 -6.84 -7.10
N LEU A 139 7.50 -7.92 -7.09
CA LEU A 139 6.18 -7.94 -7.70
C LEU A 139 5.21 -6.99 -7.00
N MET A 140 5.23 -6.95 -5.65
CA MET A 140 4.48 -5.99 -4.86
C MET A 140 4.90 -4.54 -5.17
N TYR A 141 6.21 -4.25 -5.15
CA TYR A 141 6.74 -2.92 -5.49
C TYR A 141 6.36 -2.49 -6.90
N LYS A 142 6.41 -3.40 -7.87
CA LYS A 142 5.99 -3.11 -9.24
C LYS A 142 4.50 -2.82 -9.33
N SER A 143 3.65 -3.62 -8.70
CA SER A 143 2.19 -3.43 -8.69
C SER A 143 1.81 -2.13 -7.98
N ALA A 144 2.50 -1.79 -6.90
CA ALA A 144 2.35 -0.51 -6.20
C ALA A 144 2.81 0.70 -7.02
N SER A 145 3.57 0.50 -8.11
CA SER A 145 3.94 1.54 -9.08
C SER A 145 4.57 2.80 -8.43
N GLY A 146 5.44 2.61 -7.44
CA GLY A 146 6.11 3.66 -6.68
C GLY A 146 5.34 4.14 -5.44
N CYS A 147 4.08 3.78 -5.27
CA CYS A 147 3.27 4.22 -4.14
C CYS A 147 3.69 3.64 -2.77
N MET A 148 4.60 2.68 -2.75
CA MET A 148 5.27 2.25 -1.51
C MET A 148 6.02 3.39 -0.81
N GLU A 149 6.42 4.41 -1.56
CA GLU A 149 7.12 5.59 -1.04
C GLU A 149 6.18 6.63 -0.42
N HIS A 150 4.87 6.48 -0.60
CA HIS A 150 3.84 7.46 -0.25
C HIS A 150 2.79 6.96 0.75
N LEU A 151 2.92 5.72 1.23
CA LEU A 151 1.98 5.12 2.17
C LEU A 151 2.71 4.63 3.42
N ASN A 152 2.20 4.99 4.60
CA ASN A 152 2.71 4.44 5.86
C ASN A 152 2.36 2.96 5.98
N ILE A 153 3.34 2.15 6.38
CA ILE A 153 3.15 0.74 6.67
C ILE A 153 3.42 0.52 8.15
N PHE A 154 2.38 0.30 8.93
CA PHE A 154 2.48 0.08 10.36
C PHE A 154 2.63 -1.41 10.67
N GLN A 155 3.83 -1.80 11.08
CA GLN A 155 4.13 -3.17 11.45
C GLN A 155 3.77 -3.42 12.90
N VAL A 156 2.95 -4.44 13.14
CA VAL A 156 2.51 -4.81 14.49
C VAL A 156 2.75 -6.29 14.76
N SER A 157 3.07 -6.62 16.00
CA SER A 157 3.30 -8.01 16.42
C SER A 157 1.99 -8.80 16.58
N ASN A 158 0.91 -8.14 17.02
CA ASN A 158 -0.38 -8.76 17.29
C ASN A 158 -1.52 -7.88 16.78
N ILE A 159 -2.20 -8.33 15.73
CA ILE A 159 -3.32 -7.61 15.10
C ILE A 159 -4.50 -7.43 16.06
N ASN A 160 -4.89 -8.49 16.77
CA ASN A 160 -6.05 -8.45 17.64
C ASN A 160 -5.87 -7.45 18.80
N SER A 161 -4.70 -7.47 19.43
CA SER A 161 -4.35 -6.48 20.45
C SER A 161 -4.31 -5.06 19.88
N THR A 162 -3.81 -4.90 18.65
CA THR A 162 -3.79 -3.60 17.97
C THR A 162 -5.20 -3.09 17.69
N LEU A 163 -6.10 -3.93 17.16
CA LEU A 163 -7.50 -3.53 16.90
C LEU A 163 -8.21 -3.16 18.20
N LYS A 164 -8.02 -3.93 19.29
CA LYS A 164 -8.57 -3.59 20.61
C LYS A 164 -8.08 -2.22 21.06
N ASN A 165 -6.77 -1.96 21.03
CA ASN A 165 -6.20 -0.68 21.43
C ASN A 165 -6.67 0.50 20.54
N LEU A 166 -6.91 0.28 19.26
CA LEU A 166 -7.45 1.30 18.37
C LEU A 166 -8.90 1.63 18.74
N ARG A 167 -9.75 0.63 19.03
CA ARG A 167 -11.13 0.86 19.51
C ARG A 167 -11.16 1.68 20.81
N GLU A 168 -10.28 1.37 21.77
CA GLU A 168 -10.11 2.14 23.02
C GLU A 168 -9.69 3.60 22.76
N ARG A 169 -9.19 3.92 21.55
CA ARG A 169 -8.81 5.26 21.09
C ARG A 169 -9.80 5.87 20.10
N ASN A 170 -11.05 5.43 20.18
CA ASN A 170 -12.19 5.90 19.38
C ASN A 170 -12.05 5.64 17.88
N PHE A 171 -11.44 4.52 17.49
CA PHE A 171 -11.53 4.02 16.12
C PHE A 171 -12.77 3.15 15.96
N TRP A 172 -13.49 3.39 14.89
CA TRP A 172 -14.50 2.48 14.39
C TRP A 172 -13.87 1.46 13.45
N VAL A 173 -14.17 0.19 13.65
CA VAL A 173 -13.63 -0.92 12.86
C VAL A 173 -14.75 -1.47 11.96
N TYR A 174 -14.57 -1.34 10.66
CA TYR A 174 -15.52 -1.79 9.64
C TYR A 174 -14.99 -3.02 8.93
N GLY A 175 -15.69 -4.13 9.04
CA GLY A 175 -15.42 -5.36 8.30
C GLY A 175 -16.16 -5.35 6.96
N PHE A 176 -15.44 -5.53 5.86
CA PHE A 176 -16.03 -5.67 4.53
C PHE A 176 -16.33 -7.12 4.24
N ASP A 177 -17.62 -7.45 4.15
CA ASP A 177 -18.12 -8.80 3.86
C ASP A 177 -19.39 -8.69 3.02
N ALA A 178 -19.58 -9.58 2.04
CA ALA A 178 -20.76 -9.59 1.17
C ALA A 178 -22.08 -9.74 1.96
N ARG A 179 -22.01 -10.32 3.16
CA ARG A 179 -23.15 -10.50 4.08
C ARG A 179 -23.37 -9.31 5.01
N GLY A 180 -22.66 -8.20 4.80
CA GLY A 180 -22.82 -6.99 5.62
C GLY A 180 -24.24 -6.45 5.61
N ASP A 181 -24.65 -5.88 6.74
CA ASP A 181 -26.03 -5.40 6.96
C ASP A 181 -26.38 -4.19 6.10
N LYS A 182 -25.38 -3.35 5.79
CA LYS A 182 -25.56 -2.09 5.06
C LYS A 182 -24.56 -1.95 3.93
N ASP A 183 -24.96 -1.24 2.88
CA ASP A 183 -23.97 -0.79 1.88
C ASP A 183 -23.04 0.25 2.52
N PHE A 184 -21.76 0.18 2.15
CA PHE A 184 -20.74 1.07 2.70
C PHE A 184 -20.99 2.55 2.37
N THR A 185 -21.78 2.86 1.35
CA THR A 185 -22.15 4.23 0.97
C THR A 185 -23.16 4.87 1.96
N GLU A 186 -23.88 4.05 2.72
CA GLU A 186 -24.81 4.48 3.75
C GLU A 186 -24.13 4.79 5.10
N VAL A 187 -22.84 4.47 5.21
CA VAL A 187 -22.08 4.70 6.43
C VAL A 187 -21.67 6.16 6.56
N LYS A 188 -21.84 6.70 7.74
CA LYS A 188 -21.34 8.02 8.10
C LYS A 188 -19.86 7.94 8.46
N TRP A 189 -19.01 8.16 7.47
CA TRP A 189 -17.55 8.07 7.61
C TRP A 189 -16.98 9.32 8.30
N GLU A 190 -16.90 9.30 9.61
CA GLU A 190 -16.34 10.39 10.41
C GLU A 190 -15.25 9.87 11.36
N GLY A 191 -14.33 10.76 11.76
CA GLY A 191 -13.33 10.46 12.78
C GLY A 191 -12.28 9.46 12.35
N LYS A 192 -12.05 8.46 13.19
CA LYS A 192 -10.97 7.49 13.06
C LYS A 192 -11.53 6.12 12.64
N ASN A 193 -11.03 5.56 11.54
CA ASN A 193 -11.58 4.34 10.95
C ASN A 193 -10.49 3.30 10.67
N VAL A 194 -10.84 2.04 10.87
CA VAL A 194 -10.06 0.88 10.38
C VAL A 194 -10.94 0.08 9.43
N LEU A 195 -10.47 -0.14 8.23
CA LEU A 195 -11.13 -0.91 7.19
C LEU A 195 -10.51 -2.31 7.15
N LEU A 196 -11.28 -3.34 7.50
CA LEU A 196 -10.84 -4.73 7.45
C LEU A 196 -11.33 -5.37 6.15
N PHE A 197 -10.40 -5.86 5.34
CA PHE A 197 -10.71 -6.65 4.15
C PHE A 197 -10.23 -8.09 4.37
N GLY A 198 -11.10 -9.06 4.17
CA GLY A 198 -10.78 -10.48 4.21
C GLY A 198 -10.13 -10.98 2.92
N SER A 199 -9.64 -12.23 2.92
CA SER A 199 -9.07 -12.87 1.72
C SER A 199 -10.14 -13.23 0.69
N GLU A 200 -9.71 -13.33 -0.58
CA GLU A 200 -10.54 -13.87 -1.66
C GLU A 200 -10.85 -15.34 -1.38
N GLY A 201 -12.12 -15.72 -1.40
CA GLY A 201 -12.61 -17.09 -1.22
C GLY A 201 -12.93 -17.49 0.23
N PHE A 202 -12.16 -17.09 1.21
CA PHE A 202 -12.45 -17.42 2.63
C PHE A 202 -13.04 -16.25 3.42
N GLY A 203 -13.01 -15.04 2.85
CA GLY A 203 -13.47 -13.84 3.54
C GLY A 203 -12.59 -13.49 4.75
N MET A 204 -13.21 -12.90 5.76
CA MET A 204 -12.55 -12.51 7.00
C MET A 204 -12.59 -13.67 8.01
N ARG A 205 -11.47 -13.93 8.69
CA ARG A 205 -11.42 -14.91 9.78
C ARG A 205 -12.36 -14.51 10.91
N GLU A 206 -13.06 -15.49 11.49
CA GLU A 206 -13.99 -15.25 12.60
C GLU A 206 -13.35 -14.48 13.76
N HIS A 207 -12.13 -14.86 14.15
CA HIS A 207 -11.45 -14.20 15.28
C HIS A 207 -11.01 -12.76 14.97
N THR A 208 -10.77 -12.40 13.69
CA THR A 208 -10.52 -11.01 13.28
C THR A 208 -11.84 -10.25 13.19
N GLY A 209 -12.88 -10.87 12.65
CA GLY A 209 -14.22 -10.31 12.54
C GLY A 209 -14.84 -9.90 13.88
N LYS A 210 -14.51 -10.58 14.99
CA LYS A 210 -14.95 -10.22 16.36
C LYS A 210 -14.52 -8.81 16.81
N TYR A 211 -13.55 -8.22 16.15
CA TYR A 211 -13.11 -6.83 16.41
C TYR A 211 -13.79 -5.81 15.52
N ALA A 212 -14.55 -6.22 14.51
CA ALA A 212 -15.36 -5.30 13.72
C ALA A 212 -16.54 -4.79 14.56
N ASP A 213 -16.75 -3.47 14.54
CA ASP A 213 -17.92 -2.84 15.17
C ASP A 213 -19.11 -2.93 14.22
N PHE A 214 -18.86 -2.93 12.91
CA PHE A 214 -19.86 -3.01 11.86
C PHE A 214 -19.37 -3.89 10.71
N PHE A 215 -20.30 -4.65 10.12
CA PHE A 215 -20.07 -5.31 8.83
C PHE A 215 -20.81 -4.54 7.74
N VAL A 216 -20.08 -4.17 6.71
CA VAL A 216 -20.56 -3.44 5.55
C VAL A 216 -20.25 -4.19 4.27
N LYS A 217 -21.08 -4.00 3.26
CA LYS A 217 -20.90 -4.62 1.94
C LYS A 217 -20.70 -3.57 0.86
N ILE A 218 -20.25 -4.02 -0.28
CA ILE A 218 -20.31 -3.32 -1.57
C ILE A 218 -21.46 -3.98 -2.34
N ASP A 219 -22.52 -3.26 -2.63
CA ASP A 219 -23.61 -3.80 -3.42
C ASP A 219 -23.14 -4.16 -4.82
N MET A 220 -23.46 -5.39 -5.24
CA MET A 220 -23.06 -5.98 -6.51
C MET A 220 -24.25 -6.71 -7.15
N SER A 221 -24.13 -7.07 -8.43
CA SER A 221 -25.06 -8.00 -9.08
C SER A 221 -25.16 -9.30 -8.28
N LYS A 222 -26.38 -9.82 -8.13
CA LYS A 222 -26.66 -11.06 -7.40
C LYS A 222 -25.98 -12.30 -8.00
N ASP A 223 -25.62 -12.22 -9.27
CA ASP A 223 -24.95 -13.31 -10.00
C ASP A 223 -23.42 -13.33 -9.79
N ILE A 224 -22.86 -12.32 -9.09
CA ILE A 224 -21.43 -12.18 -8.83
C ILE A 224 -21.17 -12.38 -7.35
N GLU A 225 -20.38 -13.39 -7.02
CA GLU A 225 -20.09 -13.77 -5.64
C GLU A 225 -19.16 -12.76 -4.92
N SER A 226 -18.12 -12.28 -5.60
CA SER A 226 -17.14 -11.37 -5.02
C SER A 226 -16.41 -10.54 -6.06
N LEU A 227 -15.81 -9.43 -5.63
CA LEU A 227 -14.83 -8.65 -6.36
C LEU A 227 -13.42 -8.97 -5.89
N ASN A 228 -12.45 -8.81 -6.78
CA ASN A 228 -11.04 -8.80 -6.37
C ASN A 228 -10.82 -7.79 -5.25
N ILE A 229 -10.06 -8.17 -4.22
CA ILE A 229 -9.87 -7.37 -3.00
C ILE A 229 -9.29 -5.98 -3.29
N SER A 230 -8.35 -5.85 -4.22
CA SER A 230 -7.76 -4.55 -4.55
C SER A 230 -8.77 -3.63 -5.25
N ASN A 231 -9.72 -4.18 -6.02
CA ASN A 231 -10.81 -3.44 -6.64
C ASN A 231 -11.83 -2.99 -5.59
N SER A 232 -12.23 -3.89 -4.68
CA SER A 232 -13.11 -3.57 -3.55
C SER A 232 -12.54 -2.43 -2.72
N ALA A 233 -11.27 -2.53 -2.34
CA ALA A 233 -10.57 -1.49 -1.60
C ALA A 233 -10.52 -0.16 -2.36
N ALA A 234 -10.25 -0.18 -3.67
CA ALA A 234 -10.18 1.04 -4.48
C ALA A 234 -11.52 1.78 -4.54
N ILE A 235 -12.64 1.05 -4.65
CA ILE A 235 -14.01 1.61 -4.63
C ILE A 235 -14.25 2.33 -3.30
N VAL A 236 -13.97 1.66 -2.19
CA VAL A 236 -14.16 2.23 -0.85
C VAL A 236 -13.26 3.44 -0.62
N PHE A 237 -11.98 3.36 -0.98
CA PHE A 237 -11.03 4.48 -0.80
C PHE A 237 -11.41 5.70 -1.63
N HIS A 238 -11.86 5.49 -2.86
CA HIS A 238 -12.37 6.58 -3.71
C HIS A 238 -13.57 7.28 -3.06
N HIS A 239 -14.55 6.51 -2.56
CA HIS A 239 -15.72 7.05 -1.88
C HIS A 239 -15.32 7.89 -0.65
N LEU A 240 -14.44 7.38 0.21
CA LEU A 240 -13.95 8.11 1.38
C LEU A 240 -13.21 9.41 0.99
N SER A 241 -12.37 9.35 -0.04
CA SER A 241 -11.68 10.53 -0.57
C SER A 241 -12.65 11.57 -1.12
N TYR A 242 -13.70 11.12 -1.80
CA TYR A 242 -14.77 12.00 -2.32
C TYR A 242 -15.50 12.71 -1.18
N LEU A 243 -15.88 11.99 -0.12
CA LEU A 243 -16.55 12.57 1.05
C LEU A 243 -15.66 13.61 1.77
N LYS A 244 -14.38 13.30 1.96
CA LYS A 244 -13.43 14.27 2.54
C LYS A 244 -13.34 15.57 1.73
N LYS A 245 -13.30 15.49 0.40
CA LYS A 245 -13.29 16.67 -0.47
C LYS A 245 -14.60 17.45 -0.41
N LYS A 246 -15.74 16.76 -0.36
CA LYS A 246 -17.05 17.39 -0.28
C LYS A 246 -17.22 18.16 1.03
N SER A 247 -16.84 17.57 2.17
CA SER A 247 -16.94 18.25 3.49
C SER A 247 -16.09 19.53 3.54
N TRP A 248 -14.90 19.54 2.88
CA TRP A 248 -14.05 20.72 2.80
C TRP A 248 -14.69 21.87 1.97
N LEU A 249 -15.45 21.54 0.93
CA LEU A 249 -16.12 22.54 0.08
C LEU A 249 -17.30 23.23 0.78
N PHE A 250 -17.96 22.56 1.73
CA PHE A 250 -19.11 23.11 2.45
C PHE A 250 -18.74 23.77 3.79
N ASN A 251 -17.50 23.66 4.23
CA ASN A 251 -16.99 24.29 5.46
C ASN A 251 -16.13 25.54 5.18
N LYS A 252 -16.17 26.07 3.94
CA LYS A 252 -15.67 27.38 3.54
C LYS A 252 -16.82 28.36 3.41
#